data_12e30608d2dfb9f0edf7316331275b19
#
_entry.id   12e30608d2dfb9f0edf7316331275b19
#
_cell.length_a   1.000
_cell.length_b   1.000
_cell.length_c   1.000
_cell.angle_alpha   90.00
_cell.angle_beta   90.00
_cell.angle_gamma   90.00
#
_symmetry.space_group_name_H-M   'P 1'
#
loop_
_entity.id
_entity.type
_entity.pdbx_description
1 polymer ?
#
loop_
_entity_poly.entity_id
_entity_poly.type
_entity_poly.pdbx_seq_one_letter_code
_entity_poly.pdbx_strand_id
1 'polypeptide(L)'
;ASYNLILNNLRDISETENFYFKPIKPKLSDIELISLIILAEFKSIDSEHQLFRDIKGFEIEPKIDRSVYNRRKRKLFPFIEEIRKKMVDKFNEFENYFVLDSMPLEVCKISRCSRSKICKDVDYAYPSKGFCASQNLHFYGYKLHAVCSISGVFQSFDISPASVHDIHFLQDIKHQMSDCVLLGDKGYLSQSIQLDLFNEVN
;
A
#
# COMPACT_ATOMS: atom_id res chain seq x y z
N ALA A 1 -11.12 21.45 9.24
CA ALA A 1 -11.97 20.38 9.79
C ALA A 1 -11.37 18.99 9.51
N SER A 2 -11.21 18.56 8.25
CA SER A 2 -10.76 17.19 7.90
C SER A 2 -9.37 16.83 8.42
N TYR A 3 -8.39 17.75 8.36
CA TYR A 3 -7.06 17.51 8.92
C TYR A 3 -7.08 17.17 10.41
N ASN A 4 -7.81 17.95 11.21
CA ASN A 4 -7.89 17.72 12.65
C ASN A 4 -8.62 16.42 12.99
N LEU A 5 -9.60 16.02 12.19
CA LEU A 5 -10.28 14.74 12.34
C LEU A 5 -9.30 13.57 12.10
N ILE A 6 -8.54 13.61 11.01
CA ILE A 6 -7.52 12.62 10.70
C ILE A 6 -6.47 12.56 11.82
N LEU A 7 -5.95 13.72 12.25
CA LEU A 7 -4.93 13.82 13.29
C LEU A 7 -5.41 13.20 14.62
N ASN A 8 -6.63 13.49 15.04
CA ASN A 8 -7.19 12.94 16.28
C ASN A 8 -7.32 11.41 16.18
N ASN A 9 -7.88 10.89 15.08
CA ASN A 9 -7.98 9.44 14.87
C ASN A 9 -6.61 8.75 14.85
N LEU A 10 -5.58 9.38 14.28
CA LEU A 10 -4.24 8.80 14.28
C LEU A 10 -3.60 8.82 15.67
N ARG A 11 -3.87 9.81 16.49
CA ARG A 11 -3.43 9.86 17.89
C ARG A 11 -4.08 8.79 18.76
N ASP A 12 -5.33 8.43 18.45
CA ASP A 12 -6.02 7.32 19.13
C ASP A 12 -5.42 5.94 18.78
N ILE A 13 -4.76 5.83 17.61
CA ILE A 13 -4.13 4.59 17.14
C ILE A 13 -2.65 4.51 17.53
N SER A 14 -1.96 5.64 17.59
CA SER A 14 -0.51 5.72 17.86
C SER A 14 -0.23 6.44 19.16
N GLU A 15 0.46 5.75 20.07
CA GLU A 15 0.90 6.32 21.35
C GLU A 15 2.05 7.32 21.20
N THR A 16 2.70 7.35 20.03
CA THR A 16 3.89 8.17 19.80
C THR A 16 3.66 9.25 18.75
N GLU A 17 4.10 10.48 19.03
CA GLU A 17 4.05 11.61 18.10
C GLU A 17 5.19 11.58 17.06
N ASN A 18 6.34 10.96 17.41
CA ASN A 18 7.51 10.89 16.53
C ASN A 18 8.14 9.50 16.57
N PHE A 19 8.36 8.90 15.40
CA PHE A 19 8.84 7.53 15.25
C PHE A 19 10.38 7.43 15.23
N TYR A 20 11.06 8.53 14.93
CA TYR A 20 12.52 8.57 14.93
C TYR A 20 13.03 9.51 15.99
N PHE A 21 14.13 9.13 16.63
CA PHE A 21 14.88 10.06 17.47
C PHE A 21 15.37 11.24 16.62
N LYS A 22 15.13 12.45 17.11
CA LYS A 22 15.58 13.71 16.50
C LYS A 22 16.21 14.57 17.60
N PRO A 23 17.49 14.98 17.43
CA PRO A 23 18.17 15.85 18.42
C PRO A 23 17.41 17.15 18.68
N ILE A 24 16.76 17.67 17.64
CA ILE A 24 15.92 18.86 17.70
C ILE A 24 14.46 18.45 17.41
N LYS A 25 13.56 18.78 18.33
CA LYS A 25 12.13 18.51 18.16
C LYS A 25 11.62 19.21 16.89
N PRO A 26 11.01 18.49 15.94
CA PRO A 26 10.49 19.11 14.73
C PRO A 26 9.27 19.97 15.04
N LYS A 27 9.10 21.08 14.29
CA LYS A 27 7.92 21.96 14.41
C LYS A 27 6.62 21.25 14.02
N LEU A 28 6.70 20.26 13.11
CA LEU A 28 5.61 19.38 12.72
C LEU A 28 5.98 17.95 13.14
N SER A 29 5.19 17.30 13.99
CA SER A 29 5.43 15.92 14.42
C SER A 29 5.33 14.93 13.26
N ASP A 30 5.75 13.66 13.46
CA ASP A 30 5.61 12.64 12.42
C ASP A 30 4.13 12.25 12.23
N ILE A 31 3.33 12.21 13.28
CA ILE A 31 1.87 12.00 13.21
C ILE A 31 1.17 13.16 12.47
N GLU A 32 1.53 14.40 12.75
CA GLU A 32 1.00 15.56 12.01
C GLU A 32 1.35 15.49 10.52
N LEU A 33 2.57 15.02 10.18
CA LEU A 33 2.99 14.85 8.79
C LEU A 33 2.24 13.70 8.11
N ILE A 34 2.03 12.56 8.79
CA ILE A 34 1.22 11.45 8.27
C ILE A 34 -0.22 11.90 8.05
N SER A 35 -0.79 12.69 8.98
CA SER A 35 -2.13 13.27 8.80
C SER A 35 -2.22 14.15 7.55
N LEU A 36 -1.18 14.90 7.24
CA LEU A 36 -1.11 15.72 6.02
C LEU A 36 -1.00 14.86 4.76
N ILE A 37 -0.26 13.74 4.81
CA ILE A 37 -0.16 12.78 3.71
C ILE A 37 -1.55 12.17 3.43
N ILE A 38 -2.23 11.68 4.45
CA ILE A 38 -3.58 11.08 4.32
C ILE A 38 -4.58 12.11 3.82
N LEU A 39 -4.49 13.36 4.29
CA LEU A 39 -5.35 14.44 3.79
C LEU A 39 -5.14 14.70 2.30
N ALA A 40 -3.88 14.67 1.82
CA ALA A 40 -3.57 14.84 0.41
C ALA A 40 -4.20 13.72 -0.44
N GLU A 41 -4.04 12.47 -0.04
CA GLU A 41 -4.67 11.30 -0.68
C GLU A 41 -6.21 11.42 -0.67
N PHE A 42 -6.81 11.73 0.46
CA PHE A 42 -8.26 11.93 0.60
C PHE A 42 -8.81 13.02 -0.33
N LYS A 43 -8.01 14.04 -0.61
CA LYS A 43 -8.36 15.15 -1.52
C LYS A 43 -7.93 14.89 -2.97
N SER A 44 -7.40 13.71 -3.29
CA SER A 44 -6.83 13.38 -4.61
C SER A 44 -5.78 14.40 -5.08
N ILE A 45 -4.92 14.85 -4.16
CA ILE A 45 -3.83 15.77 -4.46
C ILE A 45 -2.54 14.96 -4.71
N ASP A 46 -2.25 14.66 -5.97
CA ASP A 46 -1.09 13.86 -6.38
C ASP A 46 0.22 14.66 -6.38
N SER A 47 0.13 15.99 -6.50
CA SER A 47 1.28 16.86 -6.60
C SER A 47 1.64 17.52 -5.27
N GLU A 48 2.87 17.32 -4.79
CA GLU A 48 3.39 18.04 -3.62
C GLU A 48 3.36 19.57 -3.81
N HIS A 49 3.58 20.05 -5.03
CA HIS A 49 3.46 21.48 -5.31
C HIS A 49 2.03 22.00 -5.13
N GLN A 50 1.03 21.17 -5.51
CA GLN A 50 -0.37 21.54 -5.28
C GLN A 50 -0.69 21.53 -3.79
N LEU A 51 -0.28 20.47 -3.07
CA LEU A 51 -0.47 20.39 -1.62
C LEU A 51 0.07 21.65 -0.92
N PHE A 52 1.30 22.08 -1.25
CA PHE A 52 1.91 23.26 -0.62
C PHE A 52 1.29 24.59 -1.04
N ARG A 53 0.60 24.65 -2.18
CA ARG A 53 -0.26 25.80 -2.51
C ARG A 53 -1.55 25.79 -1.69
N ASP A 54 -2.14 24.61 -1.50
CA ASP A 54 -3.42 24.47 -0.79
C ASP A 54 -3.31 24.71 0.71
N ILE A 55 -2.16 24.39 1.32
CA ILE A 55 -1.91 24.66 2.75
C ILE A 55 -1.40 26.09 3.01
N LYS A 56 -1.20 26.89 1.97
CA LYS A 56 -0.74 28.28 2.13
C LYS A 56 -1.74 29.09 2.95
N GLY A 57 -1.22 29.81 3.94
CA GLY A 57 -2.04 30.59 4.87
C GLY A 57 -2.64 29.79 6.05
N PHE A 58 -2.43 28.49 6.11
CA PHE A 58 -2.81 27.68 7.27
C PHE A 58 -1.66 27.53 8.26
N GLU A 59 -1.96 27.19 9.51
CA GLU A 59 -0.99 27.02 10.60
C GLU A 59 0.12 25.98 10.32
N ILE A 60 -0.11 25.08 9.36
CA ILE A 60 0.85 24.04 8.96
C ILE A 60 1.95 24.62 8.06
N GLU A 61 1.64 25.62 7.25
CA GLU A 61 2.59 26.19 6.27
C GLU A 61 3.95 26.55 6.87
N PRO A 62 4.04 27.32 7.98
CA PRO A 62 5.33 27.72 8.54
C PRO A 62 6.07 26.61 9.30
N LYS A 63 5.44 25.41 9.44
CA LYS A 63 6.01 24.31 10.21
C LYS A 63 6.90 23.40 9.37
N ILE A 64 6.76 23.37 8.04
CA ILE A 64 7.49 22.45 7.17
C ILE A 64 7.66 22.98 5.75
N ASP A 65 8.87 22.84 5.20
CA ASP A 65 9.16 23.07 3.79
C ASP A 65 8.87 21.81 2.95
N ARG A 66 8.53 22.01 1.66
CA ARG A 66 8.24 20.92 0.72
C ARG A 66 9.38 19.90 0.60
N SER A 67 10.65 20.37 0.57
CA SER A 67 11.80 19.48 0.49
C SER A 67 11.98 18.60 1.73
N VAL A 68 11.68 19.15 2.91
CA VAL A 68 11.70 18.43 4.19
C VAL A 68 10.52 17.45 4.26
N TYR A 69 9.33 17.86 3.80
CA TYR A 69 8.16 17.00 3.67
C TYR A 69 8.46 15.77 2.83
N ASN A 70 8.98 15.94 1.60
CA ASN A 70 9.30 14.83 0.69
C ASN A 70 10.28 13.83 1.31
N ARG A 71 11.37 14.34 1.91
CA ARG A 71 12.37 13.49 2.57
C ARG A 71 11.81 12.74 3.76
N ARG A 72 10.98 13.38 4.60
CA ARG A 72 10.36 12.75 5.77
C ARG A 72 9.28 11.76 5.35
N LYS A 73 8.42 12.08 4.37
CA LYS A 73 7.39 11.19 3.81
C LYS A 73 8.00 9.82 3.45
N ARG A 74 9.12 9.82 2.71
CA ARG A 74 9.81 8.57 2.32
C ARG A 74 10.31 7.76 3.51
N LYS A 75 10.83 8.42 4.53
CA LYS A 75 11.31 7.75 5.75
C LYS A 75 10.17 7.18 6.61
N LEU A 76 9.01 7.81 6.57
CA LEU A 76 7.85 7.41 7.38
C LEU A 76 7.04 6.28 6.75
N PHE A 77 7.35 5.84 5.53
CA PHE A 77 6.61 4.79 4.84
C PHE A 77 6.40 3.51 5.68
N PRO A 78 7.39 2.95 6.38
CA PRO A 78 7.18 1.76 7.21
C PRO A 78 6.16 1.99 8.34
N PHE A 79 6.16 3.17 8.95
CA PHE A 79 5.23 3.53 10.03
C PHE A 79 3.82 3.83 9.51
N ILE A 80 3.71 4.38 8.30
CA ILE A 80 2.41 4.55 7.62
C ILE A 80 1.78 3.17 7.40
N GLU A 81 2.57 2.19 6.97
CA GLU A 81 2.09 0.82 6.79
C GLU A 81 1.69 0.15 8.13
N GLU A 82 2.46 0.36 9.19
CA GLU A 82 2.09 -0.11 10.52
C GLU A 82 0.76 0.50 11.02
N ILE A 83 0.58 1.80 10.83
CA ILE A 83 -0.66 2.49 11.16
C ILE A 83 -1.82 1.95 10.31
N ARG A 84 -1.60 1.75 9.00
CA ARG A 84 -2.59 1.17 8.10
C ARG A 84 -3.05 -0.20 8.61
N LYS A 85 -2.13 -1.08 8.98
CA LYS A 85 -2.45 -2.41 9.54
C LYS A 85 -3.31 -2.30 10.79
N LYS A 86 -2.94 -1.47 11.76
CA LYS A 86 -3.75 -1.25 12.98
C LYS A 86 -5.15 -0.73 12.67
N MET A 87 -5.31 0.13 11.66
CA MET A 87 -6.62 0.59 11.21
C MET A 87 -7.43 -0.54 10.58
N VAL A 88 -6.81 -1.34 9.74
CA VAL A 88 -7.44 -2.47 9.05
C VAL A 88 -7.92 -3.51 10.06
N ASP A 89 -7.09 -3.87 11.03
CA ASP A 89 -7.47 -4.82 12.09
C ASP A 89 -8.73 -4.35 12.83
N LYS A 90 -8.83 -3.05 13.10
CA LYS A 90 -10.01 -2.45 13.74
C LYS A 90 -11.26 -2.46 12.83
N PHE A 91 -11.10 -2.23 11.52
CA PHE A 91 -12.23 -2.20 10.57
C PHE A 91 -12.70 -3.60 10.16
N ASN A 92 -11.80 -4.59 10.16
CA ASN A 92 -12.10 -5.96 9.75
C ASN A 92 -12.27 -6.93 10.94
N GLU A 93 -12.41 -6.44 12.16
CA GLU A 93 -12.50 -7.26 13.39
C GLU A 93 -13.60 -8.37 13.31
N PHE A 94 -14.68 -8.12 12.56
CA PHE A 94 -15.79 -9.06 12.39
C PHE A 94 -15.95 -9.55 10.95
N GLU A 95 -14.94 -9.33 10.09
CA GLU A 95 -15.00 -9.68 8.67
C GLU A 95 -14.37 -11.04 8.41
N ASN A 96 -15.15 -11.97 7.84
CA ASN A 96 -14.70 -13.32 7.54
C ASN A 96 -14.62 -13.63 6.03
N TYR A 97 -15.03 -12.69 5.17
CA TYR A 97 -15.05 -12.85 3.72
C TYR A 97 -14.16 -11.82 3.05
N PHE A 98 -13.22 -12.31 2.26
CA PHE A 98 -12.27 -11.45 1.55
C PHE A 98 -12.23 -11.79 0.07
N VAL A 99 -12.05 -10.78 -0.75
CA VAL A 99 -11.88 -10.88 -2.21
C VAL A 99 -10.41 -10.70 -2.53
N LEU A 100 -9.91 -11.58 -3.38
CA LEU A 100 -8.53 -11.60 -3.84
C LEU A 100 -8.50 -11.33 -5.34
N ASP A 101 -7.72 -10.33 -5.76
CA ASP A 101 -7.53 -9.99 -7.17
C ASP A 101 -6.13 -9.43 -7.43
N SER A 102 -5.75 -9.40 -8.71
CA SER A 102 -4.50 -8.80 -9.14
C SER A 102 -4.70 -7.78 -10.26
N MET A 103 -3.86 -6.75 -10.27
CA MET A 103 -3.86 -5.74 -11.32
C MET A 103 -2.45 -5.48 -11.87
N PRO A 104 -2.31 -5.17 -13.18
CA PRO A 104 -1.01 -4.84 -13.75
C PRO A 104 -0.49 -3.49 -13.23
N LEU A 105 0.79 -3.46 -12.87
CA LEU A 105 1.56 -2.24 -12.59
C LEU A 105 2.63 -2.07 -13.67
N GLU A 106 2.33 -1.28 -14.68
CA GLU A 106 3.27 -1.01 -15.77
C GLU A 106 4.39 -0.08 -15.29
N VAL A 107 5.65 -0.52 -15.43
CA VAL A 107 6.85 0.27 -15.11
C VAL A 107 7.25 1.17 -16.27
N CYS A 108 7.15 0.65 -17.48
CA CYS A 108 7.37 1.41 -18.71
C CYS A 108 6.76 0.69 -19.91
N LYS A 109 6.57 1.41 -21.02
CA LYS A 109 6.10 0.82 -22.27
C LYS A 109 7.00 -0.35 -22.72
N ILE A 110 6.40 -1.44 -23.19
CA ILE A 110 7.11 -2.64 -23.65
C ILE A 110 8.27 -2.32 -24.62
N SER A 111 8.07 -1.36 -25.52
CA SER A 111 9.11 -0.92 -26.47
C SER A 111 10.37 -0.34 -25.80
N ARG A 112 10.29 -0.01 -24.51
CA ARG A 112 11.41 0.55 -23.74
C ARG A 112 11.97 -0.42 -22.70
N CYS A 113 11.40 -1.61 -22.51
CA CYS A 113 11.75 -2.54 -21.43
C CYS A 113 13.22 -2.95 -21.44
N SER A 114 13.84 -3.15 -22.61
CA SER A 114 15.26 -3.52 -22.73
C SER A 114 16.23 -2.43 -22.26
N ARG A 115 15.82 -1.16 -22.35
CA ARG A 115 16.63 0.00 -21.98
C ARG A 115 16.28 0.57 -20.60
N SER A 116 15.17 0.12 -20.01
CA SER A 116 14.73 0.58 -18.70
C SER A 116 15.68 0.08 -17.61
N LYS A 117 16.09 0.97 -16.72
CA LYS A 117 16.84 0.67 -15.49
C LYS A 117 15.98 0.77 -14.24
N ILE A 118 14.67 1.04 -14.39
CA ILE A 118 13.73 1.23 -13.27
C ILE A 118 13.56 -0.10 -12.55
N CYS A 119 13.63 -0.09 -11.22
CA CYS A 119 13.49 -1.26 -10.34
C CYS A 119 14.41 -2.44 -10.69
N LYS A 120 15.65 -2.15 -11.12
CA LYS A 120 16.67 -3.17 -11.42
C LYS A 120 17.85 -3.14 -10.46
N ASP A 121 17.61 -2.74 -9.23
CA ASP A 121 18.64 -2.69 -8.19
C ASP A 121 18.82 -4.05 -7.51
N VAL A 122 17.81 -4.94 -7.59
CA VAL A 122 17.79 -6.25 -6.93
C VAL A 122 17.34 -7.32 -7.94
N ASP A 123 18.19 -8.27 -8.24
CA ASP A 123 18.02 -9.24 -9.33
C ASP A 123 16.73 -10.07 -9.24
N TYR A 124 16.36 -10.55 -8.04
CA TYR A 124 15.15 -11.36 -7.84
C TYR A 124 13.85 -10.57 -7.94
N ALA A 125 13.93 -9.24 -7.90
CA ALA A 125 12.78 -8.34 -7.95
C ALA A 125 12.70 -7.57 -9.28
N TYR A 126 13.36 -8.03 -10.35
CA TYR A 126 13.30 -7.37 -11.64
C TYR A 126 11.87 -7.41 -12.23
N PRO A 127 11.42 -6.28 -12.80
CA PRO A 127 10.17 -6.27 -13.54
C PRO A 127 10.26 -7.18 -14.75
N SER A 128 9.18 -7.84 -15.11
CA SER A 128 9.09 -8.79 -16.21
C SER A 128 7.94 -8.47 -17.16
N LYS A 129 7.88 -9.19 -18.28
CA LYS A 129 6.76 -9.10 -19.22
C LYS A 129 5.61 -9.97 -18.72
N GLY A 130 4.40 -9.43 -18.74
CA GLY A 130 3.17 -10.12 -18.41
C GLY A 130 2.07 -9.84 -19.42
N PHE A 131 0.97 -10.56 -19.27
CA PHE A 131 -0.24 -10.39 -20.05
C PHE A 131 -1.44 -10.22 -19.12
N CYS A 132 -2.20 -9.16 -19.33
CA CYS A 132 -3.46 -8.92 -18.63
C CYS A 132 -4.61 -9.35 -19.55
N ALA A 133 -5.27 -10.45 -19.21
CA ALA A 133 -6.32 -11.03 -20.06
C ALA A 133 -7.57 -10.14 -20.13
N SER A 134 -7.97 -9.50 -19.03
CA SER A 134 -9.14 -8.61 -18.96
C SER A 134 -9.00 -7.37 -19.86
N GLN A 135 -7.78 -6.87 -20.03
CA GLN A 135 -7.48 -5.72 -20.86
C GLN A 135 -6.92 -6.10 -22.24
N ASN A 136 -6.70 -7.40 -22.49
CA ASN A 136 -6.02 -7.93 -23.69
C ASN A 136 -4.70 -7.18 -23.97
N LEU A 137 -3.91 -6.94 -22.92
CA LEU A 137 -2.73 -6.08 -22.97
C LEU A 137 -1.47 -6.82 -22.47
N HIS A 138 -0.42 -6.80 -23.27
CA HIS A 138 0.92 -7.12 -22.80
C HIS A 138 1.55 -5.90 -22.12
N PHE A 139 2.15 -6.10 -20.95
CA PHE A 139 2.80 -5.03 -20.19
C PHE A 139 4.18 -5.48 -19.67
N TYR A 140 5.00 -4.51 -19.26
CA TYR A 140 6.27 -4.75 -18.60
C TYR A 140 6.28 -4.09 -17.22
N GLY A 141 6.39 -4.90 -16.20
CA GLY A 141 6.33 -4.39 -14.82
C GLY A 141 6.06 -5.49 -13.81
N TYR A 142 5.08 -5.25 -12.97
CA TYR A 142 4.66 -6.08 -11.85
C TYR A 142 3.16 -6.33 -11.88
N LYS A 143 2.72 -7.26 -11.05
CA LYS A 143 1.33 -7.38 -10.63
C LYS A 143 1.21 -6.92 -9.18
N LEU A 144 0.23 -6.09 -8.89
CA LEU A 144 -0.22 -5.82 -7.54
C LEU A 144 -1.30 -6.83 -7.19
N HIS A 145 -1.05 -7.67 -6.21
CA HIS A 145 -2.04 -8.55 -5.61
C HIS A 145 -2.64 -7.86 -4.40
N ALA A 146 -3.93 -7.94 -4.22
CA ALA A 146 -4.61 -7.32 -3.10
C ALA A 146 -5.68 -8.24 -2.53
N VAL A 147 -5.81 -8.23 -1.21
CA VAL A 147 -6.90 -8.84 -0.47
C VAL A 147 -7.74 -7.73 0.13
N CYS A 148 -9.02 -7.74 -0.17
CA CYS A 148 -9.96 -6.73 0.26
C CYS A 148 -11.15 -7.38 0.97
N SER A 149 -11.61 -6.82 2.08
CA SER A 149 -12.85 -7.28 2.69
C SER A 149 -14.06 -6.94 1.81
N ILE A 150 -15.19 -7.58 2.01
CA ILE A 150 -16.44 -7.26 1.30
C ILE A 150 -16.86 -5.80 1.54
N SER A 151 -16.53 -5.25 2.71
CA SER A 151 -16.74 -3.84 3.03
C SER A 151 -15.83 -2.87 2.25
N GLY A 152 -14.86 -3.38 1.48
CA GLY A 152 -13.95 -2.57 0.66
C GLY A 152 -12.67 -2.12 1.37
N VAL A 153 -12.34 -2.72 2.50
CA VAL A 153 -11.08 -2.40 3.23
C VAL A 153 -9.96 -3.31 2.76
N PHE A 154 -8.86 -2.72 2.31
CA PHE A 154 -7.65 -3.46 1.90
C PHE A 154 -6.95 -4.10 3.10
N GLN A 155 -7.08 -5.42 3.24
CA GLN A 155 -6.46 -6.21 4.30
C GLN A 155 -4.95 -6.32 4.09
N SER A 156 -4.54 -6.83 2.93
CA SER A 156 -3.14 -6.96 2.58
C SER A 156 -2.91 -6.73 1.09
N PHE A 157 -1.67 -6.47 0.71
CA PHE A 157 -1.25 -6.39 -0.68
C PHE A 157 0.21 -6.81 -0.82
N ASP A 158 0.55 -7.31 -1.99
CA ASP A 158 1.92 -7.65 -2.36
C ASP A 158 2.17 -7.39 -3.84
N ILE A 159 3.44 -7.40 -4.23
CA ILE A 159 3.87 -7.11 -5.60
C ILE A 159 4.75 -8.27 -6.10
N SER A 160 4.34 -8.87 -7.21
CA SER A 160 5.17 -9.88 -7.90
C SER A 160 5.59 -9.40 -9.28
N PRO A 161 6.73 -9.89 -9.85
CA PRO A 161 7.06 -9.68 -11.25
C PRO A 161 5.91 -10.15 -12.17
N ALA A 162 5.64 -9.42 -13.25
CA ALA A 162 4.46 -9.66 -14.10
C ALA A 162 4.38 -11.07 -14.72
N SER A 163 5.50 -11.79 -14.84
CA SER A 163 5.54 -13.16 -15.34
C SER A 163 5.17 -14.22 -14.29
N VAL A 164 5.12 -13.88 -13.01
CA VAL A 164 4.77 -14.79 -11.94
C VAL A 164 3.27 -15.08 -11.99
N HIS A 165 2.89 -16.34 -11.85
CA HIS A 165 1.48 -16.73 -11.87
C HIS A 165 0.80 -16.33 -10.55
N ASP A 166 -0.44 -15.84 -10.62
CA ASP A 166 -1.18 -15.29 -9.49
C ASP A 166 -1.37 -16.30 -8.34
N ILE A 167 -1.38 -17.58 -8.66
CA ILE A 167 -1.51 -18.68 -7.69
C ILE A 167 -0.42 -18.66 -6.60
N HIS A 168 0.78 -18.16 -6.91
CA HIS A 168 1.89 -18.11 -5.95
C HIS A 168 1.61 -17.15 -4.80
N PHE A 169 0.79 -16.13 -5.02
CA PHE A 169 0.39 -15.21 -3.96
C PHE A 169 -0.42 -15.89 -2.84
N LEU A 170 -1.14 -16.99 -3.13
CA LEU A 170 -1.85 -17.75 -2.11
C LEU A 170 -0.90 -18.37 -1.06
N GLN A 171 0.34 -18.65 -1.42
CA GLN A 171 1.34 -19.17 -0.48
C GLN A 171 1.76 -18.10 0.53
N ASP A 172 1.80 -16.83 0.10
CA ASP A 172 2.15 -15.70 0.97
C ASP A 172 0.98 -15.33 1.89
N ILE A 173 -0.26 -15.46 1.41
CA ILE A 173 -1.49 -15.17 2.18
C ILE A 173 -1.68 -16.14 3.34
N LYS A 174 -1.35 -17.42 3.20
CA LYS A 174 -1.58 -18.41 4.25
C LYS A 174 -0.89 -18.07 5.59
N HIS A 175 0.16 -17.25 5.53
CA HIS A 175 0.87 -16.77 6.72
C HIS A 175 0.32 -15.45 7.28
N GLN A 176 -0.64 -14.84 6.61
CA GLN A 176 -1.16 -13.53 6.94
C GLN A 176 -2.62 -13.55 7.38
N MET A 177 -3.35 -14.62 7.04
CA MET A 177 -4.79 -14.72 7.28
C MET A 177 -5.16 -16.12 7.76
N SER A 178 -6.11 -16.21 8.68
CA SER A 178 -6.67 -17.45 9.22
C SER A 178 -8.19 -17.33 9.40
N ASP A 179 -8.88 -18.43 9.53
CA ASP A 179 -10.31 -18.51 9.84
C ASP A 179 -11.21 -17.64 8.96
N CYS A 180 -10.91 -17.58 7.66
CA CYS A 180 -11.65 -16.73 6.72
C CYS A 180 -11.92 -17.42 5.38
N VAL A 181 -12.85 -16.86 4.62
CA VAL A 181 -13.19 -17.30 3.26
C VAL A 181 -12.54 -16.36 2.24
N LEU A 182 -11.69 -16.88 1.37
CA LEU A 182 -11.07 -16.16 0.27
C LEU A 182 -11.81 -16.43 -1.04
N LEU A 183 -12.28 -15.37 -1.69
CA LEU A 183 -12.94 -15.38 -2.99
C LEU A 183 -11.99 -14.84 -4.05
N GLY A 184 -11.56 -15.66 -4.97
CA GLY A 184 -10.67 -15.29 -6.07
C GLY A 184 -11.21 -15.68 -7.44
N ASP A 185 -10.63 -15.13 -8.49
CA ASP A 185 -10.92 -15.54 -9.86
C ASP A 185 -10.29 -16.90 -10.21
N LYS A 186 -10.49 -17.36 -11.45
CA LYS A 186 -9.95 -18.66 -11.94
C LYS A 186 -8.42 -18.71 -11.93
N GLY A 187 -7.72 -17.59 -11.94
CA GLY A 187 -6.26 -17.52 -11.86
C GLY A 187 -5.69 -18.03 -10.53
N TYR A 188 -6.54 -18.11 -9.50
CA TYR A 188 -6.17 -18.60 -8.16
C TYR A 188 -6.63 -20.04 -7.89
N LEU A 189 -7.17 -20.74 -8.89
CA LEU A 189 -7.63 -22.13 -8.71
C LEU A 189 -6.43 -23.10 -8.75
N SER A 190 -6.21 -23.80 -7.64
CA SER A 190 -5.30 -24.94 -7.54
C SER A 190 -5.75 -25.86 -6.43
N GLN A 191 -6.11 -27.08 -6.79
CA GLN A 191 -6.60 -28.07 -5.83
C GLN A 191 -5.56 -28.33 -4.72
N SER A 192 -4.28 -28.42 -5.07
CA SER A 192 -3.22 -28.68 -4.08
C SER A 192 -3.06 -27.54 -3.07
N ILE A 193 -3.06 -26.28 -3.53
CA ILE A 193 -2.90 -25.11 -2.65
C ILE A 193 -4.18 -24.89 -1.83
N GLN A 194 -5.35 -25.13 -2.41
CA GLN A 194 -6.62 -25.03 -1.67
C GLN A 194 -6.71 -26.06 -0.54
N LEU A 195 -6.26 -27.31 -0.76
CA LEU A 195 -6.17 -28.33 0.29
C LEU A 195 -5.14 -27.96 1.36
N ASP A 196 -4.01 -27.41 0.96
CA ASP A 196 -2.97 -26.94 1.88
C ASP A 196 -3.49 -25.80 2.77
N LEU A 197 -4.14 -24.79 2.19
CA LEU A 197 -4.80 -23.71 2.93
C LEU A 197 -5.86 -24.24 3.89
N PHE A 198 -6.69 -25.17 3.46
CA PHE A 198 -7.74 -25.76 4.30
C PHE A 198 -7.17 -26.54 5.49
N ASN A 199 -6.08 -27.27 5.31
CA ASN A 199 -5.50 -28.13 6.35
C ASN A 199 -4.63 -27.39 7.35
N GLU A 200 -3.98 -26.28 6.94
CA GLU A 200 -3.01 -25.58 7.77
C GLU A 200 -3.56 -24.31 8.43
N VAL A 201 -4.66 -23.75 7.90
CA VAL A 201 -5.13 -22.41 8.28
C VAL A 201 -6.55 -22.40 8.89
N ASN A 202 -7.24 -23.56 8.89
CA ASN A 202 -8.52 -23.77 9.58
C ASN A 202 -8.34 -24.49 10.89
#